data_b53aef397a9adfa769a121c282098a8f
#
_entry.id   b53aef397a9adfa769a121c282098a8f
#
_cell.length_a   1.000
_cell.length_b   1.000
_cell.length_c   1.000
_cell.angle_alpha   90.00
_cell.angle_beta   90.00
_cell.angle_gamma   90.00
#
_symmetry.space_group_name_H-M   'P 1'
#
loop_
_entity.id
_entity.type
_entity.pdbx_description
1 polymer ?
#
loop_
_entity_poly.entity_id
_entity_poly.type
_entity_poly.pdbx_seq_one_letter_code
_entity_poly.pdbx_strand_id
1 'polypeptide(L)'
;MSFKLSLVLFSKTRILFAIFLLSIASGSFAQSVTIGVSIPSATHGWAGGLNFHAEQSKARLEAVNPDLKIVLVTANSASEQANDLEDLVAIHSIDALVILPFESAPLTGPVRNVKRRGVFVTVVDRGLSEEGIADVYVAGNNAEMGRVSAEYIKEALGNSGDIVVLRGIPTVIDTQRFDGFMAELEGSNINVLDNKFANWNRDDGFSVMQDFLARFSKIDAVWAQDDDIAIGVIQAVRQARRQDDLFIVGGGGMKDMVKRVMDGDELTPVDVLYPPAMIETAMELTVLKFTSQIPVSGEYILGSPLITRENAADYYFPDSPF
;
A
#
# COMPACT_ATOMS: atom_id res chain seq x y z
N MET A 1 -52.73 -48.43 71.80
CA MET A 1 -51.89 -47.25 71.95
C MET A 1 -50.98 -47.17 70.71
N SER A 2 -51.43 -46.54 69.73
CA SER A 2 -51.19 -45.21 69.24
C SER A 2 -49.70 -44.92 69.00
N PHE A 3 -49.35 -44.85 67.75
CA PHE A 3 -48.65 -43.72 67.16
C PHE A 3 -48.61 -43.81 65.63
N LYS A 4 -49.54 -43.07 65.03
CA LYS A 4 -49.38 -42.60 63.58
C LYS A 4 -49.02 -41.15 63.66
N LEU A 5 -48.09 -40.74 62.93
CA LEU A 5 -47.72 -39.43 62.28
C LEU A 5 -46.25 -39.47 61.98
N SER A 6 -45.72 -39.20 60.83
CA SER A 6 -45.89 -38.17 59.87
C SER A 6 -45.11 -38.53 58.60
N LEU A 7 -45.78 -38.57 57.53
CA LEU A 7 -45.13 -38.62 56.20
C LEU A 7 -45.94 -37.69 55.32
N VAL A 8 -45.59 -36.41 55.28
CA VAL A 8 -45.91 -35.46 54.19
C VAL A 8 -45.11 -34.15 54.46
N LEU A 9 -43.92 -33.98 53.96
CA LEU A 9 -43.35 -32.67 53.72
C LEU A 9 -41.99 -32.81 52.98
N PHE A 10 -41.93 -33.40 51.81
CA PHE A 10 -40.76 -33.33 50.91
C PHE A 10 -41.16 -33.41 49.44
N SER A 11 -41.93 -32.42 48.95
CA SER A 11 -42.27 -32.42 47.51
C SER A 11 -42.48 -31.04 46.88
N LYS A 12 -42.13 -29.96 47.53
CA LYS A 12 -42.32 -28.62 46.89
C LYS A 12 -41.07 -27.77 46.68
N THR A 13 -39.90 -28.26 47.07
CA THR A 13 -38.65 -27.45 46.96
C THR A 13 -37.72 -27.84 45.80
N ARG A 14 -38.09 -28.81 44.96
CA ARG A 14 -37.25 -29.24 43.83
C ARG A 14 -37.67 -28.68 42.46
N ILE A 15 -38.79 -27.98 42.36
CA ILE A 15 -39.30 -27.43 41.09
C ILE A 15 -38.83 -25.98 40.85
N LEU A 16 -38.45 -25.24 41.90
CA LEU A 16 -38.02 -23.85 41.75
C LEU A 16 -36.51 -23.67 41.37
N PHE A 17 -35.73 -24.74 41.40
CA PHE A 17 -34.29 -24.65 41.04
C PHE A 17 -33.97 -25.00 39.56
N ALA A 18 -34.97 -25.54 38.83
CA ALA A 18 -34.82 -25.93 37.43
C ALA A 18 -35.20 -24.79 36.45
N ILE A 19 -35.83 -23.69 36.92
CA ILE A 19 -36.25 -22.57 36.03
C ILE A 19 -35.20 -21.42 36.02
N PHE A 20 -34.19 -21.44 36.90
CA PHE A 20 -33.21 -20.35 36.99
C PHE A 20 -31.93 -20.64 36.20
N LEU A 21 -31.79 -21.78 35.52
CA LEU A 21 -30.61 -22.16 34.72
C LEU A 21 -30.85 -22.09 33.21
N LEU A 22 -31.98 -21.54 32.75
CA LEU A 22 -32.30 -21.42 31.33
C LEU A 22 -32.26 -19.97 30.79
N SER A 23 -31.65 -19.02 31.50
CA SER A 23 -31.69 -17.58 31.12
C SER A 23 -30.34 -16.93 31.02
N ILE A 24 -29.23 -17.68 30.87
CA ILE A 24 -27.92 -17.11 30.57
C ILE A 24 -27.31 -17.85 29.37
N ALA A 25 -28.08 -17.99 28.31
CA ALA A 25 -27.55 -18.03 26.97
C ALA A 25 -27.86 -16.66 26.37
N SER A 26 -27.34 -15.59 26.96
CA SER A 26 -27.08 -14.34 26.24
C SER A 26 -26.03 -14.70 25.21
N GLY A 27 -26.50 -15.13 24.04
CA GLY A 27 -25.63 -15.14 22.88
C GLY A 27 -24.97 -13.75 22.82
N SER A 28 -23.70 -13.67 23.07
CA SER A 28 -22.91 -12.57 22.51
C SER A 28 -23.18 -12.64 21.00
N PHE A 29 -24.16 -11.87 20.53
CA PHE A 29 -24.14 -11.51 19.12
C PHE A 29 -22.80 -10.82 18.94
N ALA A 30 -21.89 -11.47 18.27
CA ALA A 30 -20.69 -10.80 17.80
C ALA A 30 -21.19 -9.56 17.05
N GLN A 31 -20.83 -8.39 17.52
CA GLN A 31 -21.25 -7.13 16.92
C GLN A 31 -20.67 -7.14 15.51
N SER A 32 -21.52 -7.05 14.47
CA SER A 32 -21.06 -6.98 13.10
C SER A 32 -20.16 -5.75 12.94
N VAL A 33 -18.97 -5.95 12.37
CA VAL A 33 -17.99 -4.90 12.14
C VAL A 33 -18.09 -4.44 10.69
N THR A 34 -18.18 -3.13 10.47
CA THR A 34 -18.16 -2.54 9.13
C THR A 34 -16.89 -1.72 8.94
N ILE A 35 -16.07 -2.07 7.95
CA ILE A 35 -14.86 -1.35 7.58
C ILE A 35 -15.09 -0.64 6.26
N GLY A 36 -14.91 0.70 6.25
CA GLY A 36 -14.84 1.48 5.02
C GLY A 36 -13.43 1.44 4.46
N VAL A 37 -13.29 1.18 3.16
CA VAL A 37 -12.02 1.27 2.44
C VAL A 37 -12.19 2.33 1.36
N SER A 38 -11.40 3.42 1.43
CA SER A 38 -11.47 4.54 0.48
C SER A 38 -10.11 4.77 -0.15
N ILE A 39 -10.03 4.59 -1.46
CA ILE A 39 -8.79 4.64 -2.23
C ILE A 39 -8.99 5.42 -3.55
N PRO A 40 -7.93 5.96 -4.17
CA PRO A 40 -8.03 6.55 -5.50
C PRO A 40 -8.44 5.51 -6.56
N SER A 41 -9.16 5.97 -7.59
CA SER A 41 -9.44 5.18 -8.80
C SER A 41 -8.14 4.81 -9.52
N ALA A 42 -8.18 3.76 -10.31
CA ALA A 42 -7.04 3.27 -11.09
C ALA A 42 -6.69 4.24 -12.24
N THR A 43 -5.83 5.21 -11.96
CA THR A 43 -5.38 6.22 -12.95
C THR A 43 -4.02 5.89 -13.58
N HIS A 44 -3.25 4.97 -12.99
CA HIS A 44 -1.96 4.45 -13.45
C HIS A 44 -1.77 3.02 -12.96
N GLY A 45 -0.74 2.31 -13.43
CA GLY A 45 -0.55 0.88 -13.19
C GLY A 45 -0.53 0.52 -11.71
N TRP A 46 0.26 1.22 -10.88
CA TRP A 46 0.34 0.97 -9.45
C TRP A 46 -1.01 1.13 -8.73
N ALA A 47 -1.78 2.17 -9.06
CA ALA A 47 -3.12 2.36 -8.51
C ALA A 47 -4.08 1.24 -8.96
N GLY A 48 -3.94 0.73 -10.18
CA GLY A 48 -4.67 -0.44 -10.67
C GLY A 48 -4.36 -1.69 -9.84
N GLY A 49 -3.09 -1.93 -9.54
CA GLY A 49 -2.66 -3.00 -8.65
C GLY A 49 -3.21 -2.85 -7.24
N LEU A 50 -3.19 -1.65 -6.68
CA LEU A 50 -3.75 -1.38 -5.35
C LEU A 50 -5.26 -1.67 -5.28
N ASN A 51 -6.04 -1.25 -6.29
CA ASN A 51 -7.47 -1.55 -6.38
C ASN A 51 -7.70 -3.07 -6.46
N PHE A 52 -6.94 -3.79 -7.29
CA PHE A 52 -7.00 -5.24 -7.39
C PHE A 52 -6.76 -5.92 -6.04
N HIS A 53 -5.68 -5.57 -5.34
CA HIS A 53 -5.35 -6.13 -4.04
C HIS A 53 -6.40 -5.79 -2.96
N ALA A 54 -6.99 -4.59 -3.00
CA ALA A 54 -8.07 -4.20 -2.09
C ALA A 54 -9.32 -5.08 -2.29
N GLU A 55 -9.73 -5.34 -3.56
CA GLU A 55 -10.87 -6.21 -3.86
C GLU A 55 -10.59 -7.67 -3.47
N GLN A 56 -9.41 -8.19 -3.76
CA GLN A 56 -9.02 -9.55 -3.35
C GLN A 56 -9.01 -9.68 -1.83
N SER A 57 -8.45 -8.71 -1.13
CA SER A 57 -8.41 -8.69 0.33
C SER A 57 -9.80 -8.62 0.95
N LYS A 58 -10.69 -7.76 0.39
CA LYS A 58 -12.10 -7.70 0.79
C LYS A 58 -12.76 -9.08 0.69
N ALA A 59 -12.69 -9.72 -0.47
CA ALA A 59 -13.31 -11.03 -0.69
C ALA A 59 -12.77 -12.09 0.29
N ARG A 60 -11.46 -12.14 0.50
CA ARG A 60 -10.80 -13.07 1.41
C ARG A 60 -11.16 -12.83 2.87
N LEU A 61 -11.12 -11.57 3.33
CA LEU A 61 -11.39 -11.21 4.73
C LEU A 61 -12.85 -11.44 5.11
N GLU A 62 -13.81 -11.08 4.24
CA GLU A 62 -15.24 -11.35 4.45
C GLU A 62 -15.55 -12.86 4.46
N ALA A 63 -14.86 -13.65 3.63
CA ALA A 63 -15.07 -15.11 3.59
C ALA A 63 -14.66 -15.82 4.89
N VAL A 64 -13.63 -15.33 5.59
CA VAL A 64 -13.13 -15.95 6.83
C VAL A 64 -13.70 -15.29 8.10
N ASN A 65 -14.39 -14.15 7.99
CA ASN A 65 -15.00 -13.42 9.09
C ASN A 65 -16.48 -13.13 8.77
N PRO A 66 -17.43 -14.02 9.10
CA PRO A 66 -18.84 -13.88 8.70
C PRO A 66 -19.54 -12.60 9.22
N ASP A 67 -19.06 -12.04 10.33
CA ASP A 67 -19.59 -10.82 10.94
C ASP A 67 -18.89 -9.54 10.44
N LEU A 68 -17.95 -9.66 9.48
CA LEU A 68 -17.25 -8.54 8.85
C LEU A 68 -17.93 -8.12 7.56
N LYS A 69 -18.14 -6.82 7.39
CA LYS A 69 -18.53 -6.19 6.14
C LYS A 69 -17.50 -5.16 5.73
N ILE A 70 -17.04 -5.20 4.48
CA ILE A 70 -16.14 -4.21 3.91
C ILE A 70 -16.86 -3.42 2.81
N VAL A 71 -16.90 -2.10 2.96
CA VAL A 71 -17.44 -1.16 1.95
C VAL A 71 -16.26 -0.49 1.27
N LEU A 72 -15.96 -0.91 0.05
CA LEU A 72 -14.87 -0.36 -0.76
C LEU A 72 -15.44 0.71 -1.70
N VAL A 73 -14.84 1.90 -1.70
CA VAL A 73 -15.15 3.03 -2.57
C VAL A 73 -13.88 3.56 -3.22
N THR A 74 -14.00 4.04 -4.45
CA THR A 74 -12.89 4.63 -5.20
C THR A 74 -13.25 6.04 -5.66
N ALA A 75 -12.30 6.97 -5.57
CA ALA A 75 -12.51 8.37 -5.89
C ALA A 75 -11.56 8.86 -7.01
N ASN A 76 -12.05 9.80 -7.84
CA ASN A 76 -11.28 10.43 -8.91
C ASN A 76 -10.72 11.80 -8.52
N SER A 77 -11.01 12.27 -7.31
CA SER A 77 -10.53 13.53 -6.75
C SER A 77 -10.57 13.53 -5.23
N ALA A 78 -9.81 14.44 -4.61
CA ALA A 78 -9.86 14.66 -3.17
C ALA A 78 -11.26 15.10 -2.70
N SER A 79 -11.99 15.88 -3.49
CA SER A 79 -13.35 16.34 -3.16
C SER A 79 -14.36 15.18 -3.19
N GLU A 80 -14.28 14.31 -4.19
CA GLU A 80 -15.11 13.10 -4.25
C GLU A 80 -14.80 12.19 -3.06
N GLN A 81 -13.52 11.93 -2.79
CA GLN A 81 -13.12 11.12 -1.65
C GLN A 81 -13.61 11.69 -0.31
N ALA A 82 -13.60 13.02 -0.13
CA ALA A 82 -14.13 13.63 1.08
C ALA A 82 -15.63 13.38 1.26
N ASN A 83 -16.42 13.43 0.17
CA ASN A 83 -17.85 13.09 0.20
C ASN A 83 -18.06 11.60 0.52
N ASP A 84 -17.26 10.72 -0.09
CA ASP A 84 -17.31 9.28 0.20
C ASP A 84 -17.07 8.97 1.68
N LEU A 85 -16.16 9.71 2.34
CA LEU A 85 -15.93 9.56 3.78
C LEU A 85 -17.16 9.94 4.61
N GLU A 86 -17.90 10.98 4.20
CA GLU A 86 -19.15 11.35 4.87
C GLU A 86 -20.21 10.25 4.70
N ASP A 87 -20.36 9.70 3.49
CA ASP A 87 -21.30 8.62 3.20
C ASP A 87 -20.94 7.31 3.93
N LEU A 88 -19.66 6.96 3.98
CA LEU A 88 -19.19 5.79 4.73
C LEU A 88 -19.59 5.88 6.21
N VAL A 89 -19.50 7.06 6.82
CA VAL A 89 -19.89 7.24 8.21
C VAL A 89 -21.41 7.39 8.37
N ALA A 90 -22.08 8.19 7.54
CA ALA A 90 -23.49 8.52 7.71
C ALA A 90 -24.44 7.39 7.26
N ILE A 91 -24.09 6.70 6.16
CA ILE A 91 -24.94 5.67 5.54
C ILE A 91 -24.53 4.28 6.01
N HIS A 92 -23.22 4.00 6.03
CA HIS A 92 -22.70 2.67 6.32
C HIS A 92 -22.32 2.46 7.78
N SER A 93 -22.25 3.53 8.60
CA SER A 93 -21.93 3.46 10.04
C SER A 93 -20.66 2.66 10.31
N ILE A 94 -19.58 2.99 9.60
CA ILE A 94 -18.31 2.25 9.69
C ILE A 94 -17.68 2.33 11.08
N ASP A 95 -17.12 1.21 11.53
CA ASP A 95 -16.35 1.10 12.78
C ASP A 95 -14.88 1.44 12.57
N ALA A 96 -14.38 1.21 11.34
CA ALA A 96 -13.02 1.55 10.93
C ALA A 96 -12.97 2.08 9.50
N LEU A 97 -11.95 2.90 9.24
CA LEU A 97 -11.60 3.43 7.93
C LEU A 97 -10.18 2.96 7.56
N VAL A 98 -10.04 2.37 6.38
CA VAL A 98 -8.75 2.22 5.70
C VAL A 98 -8.73 3.21 4.55
N ILE A 99 -7.76 4.12 4.52
CA ILE A 99 -7.69 5.16 3.50
C ILE A 99 -6.30 5.33 2.90
N LEU A 100 -6.22 5.32 1.56
CA LEU A 100 -5.12 5.95 0.84
C LEU A 100 -5.63 7.33 0.40
N PRO A 101 -5.16 8.45 0.99
CA PRO A 101 -5.63 9.78 0.62
C PRO A 101 -5.30 10.10 -0.84
N PHE A 102 -6.25 10.63 -1.60
CA PHE A 102 -6.00 11.13 -2.96
C PHE A 102 -4.92 12.22 -2.92
N GLU A 103 -5.04 13.14 -1.96
CA GLU A 103 -4.04 14.14 -1.61
C GLU A 103 -4.03 14.35 -0.08
N SER A 104 -2.85 14.50 0.51
CA SER A 104 -2.67 14.59 1.97
C SER A 104 -3.38 15.78 2.60
N ALA A 105 -3.12 17.01 2.11
CA ALA A 105 -3.63 18.23 2.73
C ALA A 105 -5.17 18.35 2.67
N PRO A 106 -5.84 18.17 1.51
CA PRO A 106 -7.30 18.26 1.44
C PRO A 106 -8.02 17.19 2.25
N LEU A 107 -7.46 15.99 2.38
CA LEU A 107 -8.09 14.86 3.08
C LEU A 107 -7.83 14.86 4.60
N THR A 108 -6.85 15.60 5.09
CA THR A 108 -6.53 15.65 6.53
C THR A 108 -7.72 16.06 7.39
N GLY A 109 -8.44 17.12 7.00
CA GLY A 109 -9.65 17.59 7.70
C GLY A 109 -10.78 16.58 7.73
N PRO A 110 -11.23 16.04 6.56
CA PRO A 110 -12.23 14.99 6.47
C PRO A 110 -11.89 13.75 7.31
N VAL A 111 -10.67 13.22 7.22
CA VAL A 111 -10.24 12.05 8.00
C VAL A 111 -10.26 12.33 9.50
N ARG A 112 -9.82 13.52 9.93
CA ARG A 112 -9.93 13.95 11.32
C ARG A 112 -11.39 13.97 11.81
N ASN A 113 -12.32 14.39 10.97
CA ASN A 113 -13.75 14.38 11.30
C ASN A 113 -14.28 12.94 11.47
N VAL A 114 -13.86 12.00 10.63
CA VAL A 114 -14.13 10.56 10.79
C VAL A 114 -13.58 10.07 12.12
N LYS A 115 -12.32 10.36 12.44
CA LYS A 115 -11.66 9.99 13.71
C LYS A 115 -12.41 10.50 14.94
N ARG A 116 -12.89 11.74 14.91
CA ARG A 116 -13.66 12.35 16.01
C ARG A 116 -14.98 11.67 16.30
N ARG A 117 -15.52 10.89 15.37
CA ARG A 117 -16.71 10.07 15.55
C ARG A 117 -16.43 8.71 16.18
N GLY A 118 -15.18 8.46 16.58
CA GLY A 118 -14.75 7.22 17.25
C GLY A 118 -14.36 6.10 16.28
N VAL A 119 -14.32 6.37 14.99
CA VAL A 119 -13.90 5.41 13.96
C VAL A 119 -12.40 5.15 14.08
N PHE A 120 -11.99 3.89 14.03
CA PHE A 120 -10.58 3.50 13.95
C PHE A 120 -10.01 3.84 12.57
N VAL A 121 -8.85 4.48 12.50
CA VAL A 121 -8.30 5.02 11.24
C VAL A 121 -6.96 4.36 10.90
N THR A 122 -6.91 3.68 9.76
CA THR A 122 -5.70 3.17 9.12
C THR A 122 -5.41 3.99 7.86
N VAL A 123 -4.25 4.62 7.79
CA VAL A 123 -3.80 5.40 6.63
C VAL A 123 -2.75 4.60 5.86
N VAL A 124 -2.84 4.61 4.54
CA VAL A 124 -1.97 3.84 3.64
C VAL A 124 -1.17 4.78 2.74
N ASP A 125 0.10 4.47 2.53
CA ASP A 125 1.01 5.12 1.58
C ASP A 125 1.17 6.63 1.80
N ARG A 126 0.27 7.44 1.23
CA ARG A 126 0.28 8.89 1.42
C ARG A 126 -0.21 9.26 2.81
N GLY A 127 0.69 9.79 3.64
CA GLY A 127 0.35 10.28 4.96
C GLY A 127 -0.64 11.45 4.95
N LEU A 128 -1.13 11.82 6.11
CA LEU A 128 -1.89 13.05 6.34
C LEU A 128 -0.93 14.19 6.67
N SER A 129 -1.39 15.44 6.52
CA SER A 129 -0.58 16.63 6.86
C SER A 129 -0.49 16.91 8.36
N GLU A 130 -1.18 16.14 9.19
CA GLU A 130 -1.15 16.21 10.65
C GLU A 130 -0.91 14.84 11.25
N GLU A 131 -0.05 14.81 12.26
CA GLU A 131 0.22 13.62 13.07
C GLU A 131 -0.93 13.30 14.03
N GLY A 132 -0.97 12.04 14.52
CA GLY A 132 -1.89 11.61 15.58
C GLY A 132 -3.36 11.41 15.15
N ILE A 133 -3.69 11.52 13.87
CA ILE A 133 -5.03 11.19 13.36
C ILE A 133 -5.14 9.68 13.10
N ALA A 134 -4.15 9.08 12.47
CA ALA A 134 -4.11 7.66 12.19
C ALA A 134 -3.84 6.86 13.47
N ASP A 135 -4.57 5.75 13.66
CA ASP A 135 -4.23 4.72 14.66
C ASP A 135 -3.14 3.78 14.12
N VAL A 136 -3.20 3.50 12.82
CA VAL A 136 -2.23 2.70 12.07
C VAL A 136 -1.84 3.45 10.81
N TYR A 137 -0.55 3.44 10.50
CA TYR A 137 -0.01 3.92 9.23
C TYR A 137 0.75 2.77 8.57
N VAL A 138 0.46 2.48 7.30
CA VAL A 138 1.14 1.46 6.50
C VAL A 138 1.68 2.09 5.24
N ALA A 139 2.98 2.02 5.02
CA ALA A 139 3.62 2.57 3.81
C ALA A 139 4.85 1.75 3.41
N GLY A 140 5.29 1.90 2.16
CA GLY A 140 6.60 1.44 1.73
C GLY A 140 7.71 2.36 2.24
N ASN A 141 8.93 1.85 2.31
CA ASN A 141 10.11 2.63 2.70
C ASN A 141 10.65 3.43 1.49
N ASN A 142 10.15 4.65 1.32
CA ASN A 142 10.51 5.50 0.18
C ASN A 142 12.00 5.88 0.17
N ALA A 143 12.58 6.22 1.32
CA ALA A 143 14.00 6.55 1.41
C ALA A 143 14.88 5.33 1.06
N GLU A 144 14.49 4.14 1.53
CA GLU A 144 15.17 2.88 1.22
C GLU A 144 15.08 2.53 -0.26
N MET A 145 13.93 2.75 -0.90
CA MET A 145 13.76 2.56 -2.34
C MET A 145 14.79 3.39 -3.14
N GLY A 146 14.95 4.66 -2.78
CA GLY A 146 15.97 5.51 -3.38
C GLY A 146 17.39 5.03 -3.11
N ARG A 147 17.68 4.70 -1.85
CA ARG A 147 18.99 4.20 -1.42
C ARG A 147 19.40 2.93 -2.17
N VAL A 148 18.52 1.93 -2.22
CA VAL A 148 18.79 0.63 -2.88
C VAL A 148 18.99 0.81 -4.39
N SER A 149 18.23 1.70 -5.02
CA SER A 149 18.40 2.03 -6.44
C SER A 149 19.78 2.65 -6.71
N ALA A 150 20.19 3.61 -5.88
CA ALA A 150 21.49 4.27 -5.99
C ALA A 150 22.66 3.33 -5.71
N GLU A 151 22.53 2.48 -4.68
CA GLU A 151 23.53 1.46 -4.32
C GLU A 151 23.81 0.53 -5.50
N TYR A 152 22.74 -0.01 -6.13
CA TYR A 152 22.89 -0.85 -7.31
C TYR A 152 23.58 -0.12 -8.48
N ILE A 153 23.13 1.10 -8.80
CA ILE A 153 23.71 1.90 -9.88
C ILE A 153 25.20 2.16 -9.61
N LYS A 154 25.54 2.53 -8.39
CA LYS A 154 26.92 2.79 -7.94
C LYS A 154 27.81 1.57 -8.11
N GLU A 155 27.33 0.40 -7.69
CA GLU A 155 28.06 -0.86 -7.82
C GLU A 155 28.23 -1.27 -9.29
N ALA A 156 27.15 -1.25 -10.07
CA ALA A 156 27.15 -1.64 -11.48
C ALA A 156 28.05 -0.77 -12.34
N LEU A 157 28.17 0.53 -12.02
CA LEU A 157 29.03 1.48 -12.73
C LEU A 157 30.46 1.58 -12.14
N GLY A 158 30.80 0.77 -11.13
CA GLY A 158 32.11 0.84 -10.49
C GLY A 158 32.39 2.21 -9.86
N ASN A 159 31.37 2.82 -9.25
CA ASN A 159 31.43 4.08 -8.51
C ASN A 159 31.70 5.32 -9.37
N SER A 160 31.51 5.27 -10.72
CA SER A 160 31.72 6.39 -11.61
C SER A 160 30.90 6.28 -12.90
N GLY A 161 30.16 7.32 -13.27
CA GLY A 161 29.36 7.35 -14.51
C GLY A 161 28.41 8.53 -14.56
N ASP A 162 27.78 8.70 -15.71
CA ASP A 162 26.82 9.77 -16.00
C ASP A 162 25.39 9.19 -16.02
N ILE A 163 24.50 9.70 -15.18
CA ILE A 163 23.15 9.19 -15.06
C ILE A 163 22.09 10.29 -15.19
N VAL A 164 20.86 9.89 -15.49
CA VAL A 164 19.68 10.77 -15.44
C VAL A 164 18.61 10.17 -14.53
N VAL A 165 17.79 11.03 -13.94
CA VAL A 165 16.72 10.62 -13.01
C VAL A 165 15.37 11.13 -13.51
N LEU A 166 14.39 10.23 -13.63
CA LEU A 166 13.01 10.56 -13.93
C LEU A 166 12.18 10.38 -12.66
N ARG A 167 11.68 11.50 -12.14
CA ARG A 167 10.96 11.60 -10.88
C ARG A 167 9.46 11.42 -11.05
N GLY A 168 8.76 11.12 -9.95
CA GLY A 168 7.31 10.99 -9.92
C GLY A 168 6.55 12.31 -9.99
N ILE A 169 5.43 12.40 -9.26
CA ILE A 169 4.71 13.64 -8.99
C ILE A 169 5.41 14.37 -7.83
N PRO A 170 5.55 15.71 -7.84
CA PRO A 170 6.22 16.45 -6.76
C PRO A 170 5.44 16.36 -5.44
N THR A 171 5.70 15.33 -4.67
CA THR A 171 5.09 14.99 -3.38
C THR A 171 6.16 14.66 -2.34
N VAL A 172 5.74 14.46 -1.09
CA VAL A 172 6.63 13.99 -0.01
C VAL A 172 7.27 12.65 -0.38
N ILE A 173 6.51 11.73 -0.98
CA ILE A 173 6.98 10.40 -1.40
C ILE A 173 8.12 10.52 -2.42
N ASP A 174 7.92 11.32 -3.47
CA ASP A 174 8.95 11.59 -4.47
C ASP A 174 10.22 12.18 -3.85
N THR A 175 10.05 13.17 -2.96
CA THR A 175 11.17 13.82 -2.27
C THR A 175 11.96 12.82 -1.41
N GLN A 176 11.27 12.00 -0.61
CA GLN A 176 11.93 10.97 0.20
C GLN A 176 12.73 9.97 -0.62
N ARG A 177 12.19 9.52 -1.76
CA ARG A 177 12.91 8.65 -2.70
C ARG A 177 14.15 9.33 -3.25
N PHE A 178 14.00 10.57 -3.74
CA PHE A 178 15.09 11.32 -4.33
C PHE A 178 16.19 11.66 -3.32
N ASP A 179 15.83 12.07 -2.12
CA ASP A 179 16.80 12.39 -1.07
C ASP A 179 17.58 11.14 -0.63
N GLY A 180 16.90 10.00 -0.47
CA GLY A 180 17.54 8.72 -0.18
C GLY A 180 18.51 8.28 -1.27
N PHE A 181 18.14 8.49 -2.54
CA PHE A 181 18.99 8.22 -3.69
C PHE A 181 20.24 9.12 -3.72
N MET A 182 20.05 10.42 -3.55
CA MET A 182 21.16 11.38 -3.57
C MET A 182 22.13 11.19 -2.39
N ALA A 183 21.58 10.88 -1.20
CA ALA A 183 22.41 10.60 -0.03
C ALA A 183 23.31 9.37 -0.21
N GLU A 184 22.81 8.31 -0.88
CA GLU A 184 23.63 7.11 -1.18
C GLU A 184 24.72 7.38 -2.22
N LEU A 185 24.50 8.35 -3.13
CA LEU A 185 25.51 8.74 -4.11
C LEU A 185 26.63 9.63 -3.52
N GLU A 186 26.48 10.17 -2.32
CA GLU A 186 27.50 11.01 -1.70
C GLU A 186 28.86 10.30 -1.63
N GLY A 187 29.91 11.01 -2.01
CA GLY A 187 31.28 10.46 -2.04
C GLY A 187 31.59 9.54 -3.23
N SER A 188 30.63 9.32 -4.14
CA SER A 188 30.86 8.65 -5.42
C SER A 188 31.33 9.62 -6.50
N ASN A 189 31.73 9.07 -7.65
CA ASN A 189 31.95 9.83 -8.89
C ASN A 189 30.81 9.67 -9.89
N ILE A 190 29.61 9.31 -9.40
CA ILE A 190 28.40 9.28 -10.20
C ILE A 190 27.90 10.72 -10.38
N ASN A 191 27.72 11.12 -11.63
CA ASN A 191 27.24 12.45 -11.99
C ASN A 191 25.78 12.39 -12.44
N VAL A 192 24.87 13.01 -11.68
CA VAL A 192 23.49 13.19 -12.09
C VAL A 192 23.41 14.36 -13.07
N LEU A 193 23.38 14.05 -14.37
CA LEU A 193 23.36 15.04 -15.47
C LEU A 193 22.13 15.95 -15.41
N ASP A 194 20.98 15.37 -15.12
CA ASP A 194 19.72 16.09 -14.94
C ASP A 194 18.69 15.20 -14.21
N ASN A 195 17.66 15.83 -13.62
CA ASN A 195 16.49 15.15 -13.10
C ASN A 195 15.23 15.91 -13.49
N LYS A 196 14.16 15.20 -13.86
CA LYS A 196 12.87 15.78 -14.25
C LYS A 196 11.70 14.97 -13.75
N PHE A 197 10.59 15.66 -13.47
CA PHE A 197 9.32 15.02 -13.17
C PHE A 197 8.73 14.37 -14.42
N ALA A 198 8.27 13.14 -14.27
CA ALA A 198 7.58 12.33 -15.28
C ALA A 198 6.23 11.79 -14.73
N ASN A 199 5.76 12.35 -13.61
CA ASN A 199 4.40 12.25 -13.08
C ASN A 199 3.86 10.81 -12.90
N TRP A 200 4.74 9.81 -12.70
CA TRP A 200 4.40 8.38 -12.67
C TRP A 200 3.61 7.95 -13.92
N ASN A 201 3.97 8.50 -15.07
CA ASN A 201 3.26 8.32 -16.32
C ASN A 201 4.20 7.88 -17.45
N ARG A 202 3.76 6.93 -18.28
CA ARG A 202 4.54 6.36 -19.39
C ARG A 202 4.86 7.37 -20.46
N ASP A 203 3.87 8.18 -20.87
CA ASP A 203 4.05 9.15 -21.96
C ASP A 203 4.96 10.29 -21.53
N ASP A 204 4.86 10.72 -20.26
CA ASP A 204 5.78 11.70 -19.68
C ASP A 204 7.20 11.12 -19.55
N GLY A 205 7.31 9.87 -19.06
CA GLY A 205 8.59 9.14 -19.02
C GLY A 205 9.25 9.04 -20.38
N PHE A 206 8.48 8.68 -21.41
CA PHE A 206 8.94 8.64 -22.78
C PHE A 206 9.44 10.02 -23.26
N SER A 207 8.64 11.07 -23.07
CA SER A 207 8.95 12.42 -23.53
C SER A 207 10.17 13.03 -22.82
N VAL A 208 10.28 12.85 -21.51
CA VAL A 208 11.43 13.30 -20.71
C VAL A 208 12.71 12.57 -21.13
N MET A 209 12.62 11.25 -21.37
CA MET A 209 13.79 10.49 -21.81
C MET A 209 14.23 10.87 -23.22
N GLN A 210 13.30 11.16 -24.13
CA GLN A 210 13.65 11.69 -25.46
C GLN A 210 14.47 13.01 -25.36
N ASP A 211 14.06 13.93 -24.48
CA ASP A 211 14.81 15.17 -24.22
C ASP A 211 16.22 14.87 -23.69
N PHE A 212 16.35 13.96 -22.73
CA PHE A 212 17.66 13.57 -22.19
C PHE A 212 18.56 12.94 -23.28
N LEU A 213 18.03 12.02 -24.08
CA LEU A 213 18.77 11.38 -25.17
C LEU A 213 19.22 12.37 -26.23
N ALA A 214 18.46 13.45 -26.49
CA ALA A 214 18.83 14.50 -27.41
C ALA A 214 19.92 15.44 -26.86
N ARG A 215 19.94 15.66 -25.55
CA ARG A 215 20.88 16.58 -24.87
C ARG A 215 22.19 15.92 -24.48
N PHE A 216 22.15 14.66 -24.12
CA PHE A 216 23.30 13.93 -23.56
C PHE A 216 23.74 12.81 -24.51
N SER A 217 24.94 12.94 -25.06
CA SER A 217 25.52 11.92 -25.94
C SER A 217 25.93 10.65 -25.19
N LYS A 218 26.18 10.77 -23.87
CA LYS A 218 26.52 9.66 -22.98
C LYS A 218 25.58 9.67 -21.79
N ILE A 219 24.97 8.54 -21.50
CA ILE A 219 24.19 8.21 -20.30
C ILE A 219 24.54 6.76 -20.00
N ASP A 220 25.04 6.47 -18.80
CA ASP A 220 25.44 5.12 -18.40
C ASP A 220 24.29 4.38 -17.68
N ALA A 221 23.43 5.12 -16.96
CA ALA A 221 22.23 4.53 -16.35
C ALA A 221 21.08 5.55 -16.21
N VAL A 222 19.89 5.02 -16.08
CA VAL A 222 18.67 5.79 -15.79
C VAL A 222 18.03 5.24 -14.52
N TRP A 223 17.70 6.13 -13.58
CA TRP A 223 16.78 5.80 -12.52
C TRP A 223 15.39 6.37 -12.81
N ALA A 224 14.42 5.49 -12.98
CA ALA A 224 13.01 5.84 -13.08
C ALA A 224 12.36 5.51 -11.73
N GLN A 225 11.77 6.50 -11.04
CA GLN A 225 11.22 6.32 -9.70
C GLN A 225 9.98 5.41 -9.63
N ASP A 226 9.54 4.88 -10.77
CA ASP A 226 8.37 4.03 -10.88
C ASP A 226 8.40 3.26 -12.21
N ASP A 227 7.74 2.12 -12.27
CA ASP A 227 7.76 1.21 -13.42
C ASP A 227 6.98 1.74 -14.63
N ASP A 228 5.90 2.51 -14.44
CA ASP A 228 5.23 3.16 -15.56
C ASP A 228 6.18 4.15 -16.26
N ILE A 229 6.94 4.93 -15.49
CA ILE A 229 8.01 5.79 -16.04
C ILE A 229 9.06 4.93 -16.76
N ALA A 230 9.53 3.83 -16.13
CA ALA A 230 10.53 2.95 -16.69
C ALA A 230 10.12 2.37 -18.05
N ILE A 231 8.87 1.95 -18.19
CA ILE A 231 8.33 1.48 -19.49
C ILE A 231 8.41 2.57 -20.57
N GLY A 232 8.07 3.82 -20.23
CA GLY A 232 8.23 4.95 -21.13
C GLY A 232 9.69 5.18 -21.53
N VAL A 233 10.61 5.11 -20.55
CA VAL A 233 12.08 5.22 -20.78
C VAL A 233 12.56 4.11 -21.71
N ILE A 234 12.19 2.86 -21.48
CA ILE A 234 12.55 1.71 -22.33
C ILE A 234 12.14 1.97 -23.79
N GLN A 235 10.93 2.48 -23.99
CA GLN A 235 10.43 2.79 -25.32
C GLN A 235 11.28 3.89 -26.02
N ALA A 236 11.61 4.98 -25.32
CA ALA A 236 12.44 6.07 -25.85
C ALA A 236 13.87 5.60 -26.20
N VAL A 237 14.48 4.83 -25.29
CA VAL A 237 15.85 4.28 -25.47
C VAL A 237 15.90 3.35 -26.67
N ARG A 238 14.92 2.45 -26.84
CA ARG A 238 14.83 1.53 -27.99
C ARG A 238 14.58 2.28 -29.30
N GLN A 239 13.72 3.30 -29.28
CA GLN A 239 13.48 4.14 -30.47
C GLN A 239 14.75 4.87 -30.91
N ALA A 240 15.55 5.33 -29.96
CA ALA A 240 16.86 5.95 -30.23
C ALA A 240 17.96 4.94 -30.57
N ARG A 241 17.70 3.63 -30.46
CA ARG A 241 18.68 2.52 -30.63
C ARG A 241 19.88 2.63 -29.70
N ARG A 242 19.62 3.02 -28.45
CA ARG A 242 20.66 3.22 -27.43
C ARG A 242 20.52 2.20 -26.27
N GLN A 243 19.82 1.10 -26.48
CA GLN A 243 19.58 0.06 -25.47
C GLN A 243 20.85 -0.67 -25.02
N ASP A 244 21.93 -0.59 -25.81
CA ASP A 244 23.22 -1.21 -25.49
C ASP A 244 24.19 -0.21 -24.81
N ASP A 245 23.80 1.07 -24.67
CA ASP A 245 24.64 2.13 -24.10
C ASP A 245 24.44 2.31 -22.59
N LEU A 246 23.31 1.86 -22.04
CA LEU A 246 22.87 2.16 -20.68
C LEU A 246 21.97 1.06 -20.11
N PHE A 247 21.74 1.09 -18.79
CA PHE A 247 20.71 0.29 -18.16
C PHE A 247 19.72 1.17 -17.38
N ILE A 248 18.55 0.60 -17.04
CA ILE A 248 17.45 1.27 -16.38
C ILE A 248 17.13 0.54 -15.06
N VAL A 249 17.01 1.30 -13.98
CA VAL A 249 16.47 0.81 -12.71
C VAL A 249 15.08 1.41 -12.57
N GLY A 250 14.07 0.54 -12.45
CA GLY A 250 12.68 0.88 -12.19
C GLY A 250 12.35 0.86 -10.71
N GLY A 251 11.07 0.78 -10.40
CA GLY A 251 10.58 0.63 -9.03
C GLY A 251 9.08 0.53 -8.93
N GLY A 252 8.65 -0.48 -8.19
CA GLY A 252 7.24 -0.79 -7.99
C GLY A 252 7.02 -2.29 -7.85
N GLY A 253 7.69 -3.09 -8.65
CA GLY A 253 7.47 -4.52 -8.78
C GLY A 253 6.35 -4.83 -9.78
N MET A 254 6.19 -3.99 -10.81
CA MET A 254 5.25 -4.25 -11.90
C MET A 254 5.60 -5.58 -12.58
N LYS A 255 4.61 -6.43 -12.82
CA LYS A 255 4.84 -7.78 -13.37
C LYS A 255 5.64 -7.79 -14.67
N ASP A 256 5.46 -6.80 -15.54
CA ASP A 256 6.22 -6.70 -16.80
C ASP A 256 7.69 -6.35 -16.56
N MET A 257 8.00 -5.54 -15.53
CA MET A 257 9.36 -5.23 -15.12
C MET A 257 10.00 -6.42 -14.41
N VAL A 258 9.30 -7.03 -13.45
CA VAL A 258 9.75 -8.24 -12.76
C VAL A 258 10.03 -9.37 -13.78
N LYS A 259 9.14 -9.52 -14.79
CA LYS A 259 9.35 -10.52 -15.86
C LYS A 259 10.61 -10.27 -16.67
N ARG A 260 10.94 -9.00 -16.98
CA ARG A 260 12.18 -8.63 -17.67
C ARG A 260 13.41 -9.02 -16.85
N VAL A 261 13.38 -8.72 -15.53
CA VAL A 261 14.46 -9.12 -14.61
C VAL A 261 14.61 -10.65 -14.58
N MET A 262 13.51 -11.39 -14.48
CA MET A 262 13.52 -12.87 -14.54
C MET A 262 14.13 -13.42 -15.84
N ASP A 263 13.80 -12.79 -16.96
CA ASP A 263 14.29 -13.19 -18.29
C ASP A 263 15.75 -12.77 -18.54
N GLY A 264 16.33 -11.95 -17.66
CA GLY A 264 17.69 -11.44 -17.76
C GLY A 264 17.86 -10.35 -18.83
N ASP A 265 16.87 -9.45 -18.95
CA ASP A 265 16.96 -8.27 -19.84
C ASP A 265 18.07 -7.35 -19.35
N GLU A 266 19.15 -7.22 -20.12
CA GLU A 266 20.32 -6.37 -19.77
C GLU A 266 19.96 -4.88 -19.69
N LEU A 267 18.91 -4.43 -20.38
CA LEU A 267 18.43 -3.06 -20.29
C LEU A 267 17.74 -2.76 -18.96
N THR A 268 17.13 -3.78 -18.34
CA THR A 268 16.44 -3.65 -17.05
C THR A 268 16.87 -4.80 -16.12
N PRO A 269 18.13 -4.75 -15.64
CA PRO A 269 18.75 -5.88 -14.93
C PRO A 269 18.16 -6.13 -13.55
N VAL A 270 17.56 -5.11 -12.93
CA VAL A 270 16.94 -5.14 -11.60
C VAL A 270 15.71 -4.25 -11.56
N ASP A 271 14.92 -4.45 -10.52
CA ASP A 271 13.85 -3.57 -10.12
C ASP A 271 13.87 -3.36 -8.59
N VAL A 272 13.10 -2.43 -8.05
CA VAL A 272 12.99 -2.22 -6.59
C VAL A 272 11.53 -2.32 -6.18
N LEU A 273 11.24 -3.20 -5.22
CA LEU A 273 9.86 -3.44 -4.78
C LEU A 273 9.27 -2.24 -4.08
N TYR A 274 8.06 -1.85 -4.49
CA TYR A 274 7.15 -0.95 -3.78
C TYR A 274 5.72 -1.44 -3.98
N PRO A 275 5.28 -2.45 -3.21
CA PRO A 275 4.14 -3.27 -3.59
C PRO A 275 2.80 -2.55 -3.39
N PRO A 276 1.91 -2.52 -4.40
CA PRO A 276 0.53 -2.07 -4.21
C PRO A 276 -0.25 -2.95 -3.23
N ALA A 277 0.20 -4.19 -2.99
CA ALA A 277 -0.33 -5.11 -1.98
C ALA A 277 -0.22 -4.58 -0.53
N MET A 278 0.44 -3.45 -0.28
CA MET A 278 0.45 -2.81 1.05
C MET A 278 -0.96 -2.53 1.59
N ILE A 279 -1.95 -2.37 0.72
CA ILE A 279 -3.35 -2.21 1.10
C ILE A 279 -3.89 -3.46 1.83
N GLU A 280 -3.44 -4.65 1.45
CA GLU A 280 -3.82 -5.90 2.13
C GLU A 280 -3.35 -5.89 3.59
N THR A 281 -2.07 -5.54 3.81
CA THR A 281 -1.51 -5.39 5.16
C THR A 281 -2.31 -4.41 6.00
N ALA A 282 -2.70 -3.26 5.43
CA ALA A 282 -3.50 -2.26 6.12
C ALA A 282 -4.91 -2.78 6.49
N MET A 283 -5.56 -3.47 5.56
CA MET A 283 -6.87 -4.08 5.80
C MET A 283 -6.78 -5.19 6.85
N GLU A 284 -5.77 -6.06 6.80
CA GLU A 284 -5.54 -7.12 7.78
C GLU A 284 -5.29 -6.58 9.19
N LEU A 285 -4.42 -5.57 9.34
CA LEU A 285 -4.17 -4.91 10.62
C LEU A 285 -5.45 -4.26 11.17
N THR A 286 -6.28 -3.67 10.29
CA THR A 286 -7.55 -3.09 10.68
C THR A 286 -8.54 -4.16 11.15
N VAL A 287 -8.66 -5.29 10.45
CA VAL A 287 -9.49 -6.43 10.88
C VAL A 287 -8.98 -6.99 12.21
N LEU A 288 -7.66 -7.11 12.39
CA LEU A 288 -7.03 -7.61 13.61
C LEU A 288 -7.42 -6.78 14.84
N LYS A 289 -7.66 -5.48 14.71
CA LYS A 289 -8.16 -4.59 15.77
C LYS A 289 -9.47 -5.11 16.38
N PHE A 290 -10.34 -5.74 15.60
CA PHE A 290 -11.66 -6.20 16.03
C PHE A 290 -11.70 -7.71 16.35
N THR A 291 -10.78 -8.49 15.80
CA THR A 291 -10.72 -9.95 15.96
C THR A 291 -9.71 -10.39 17.03
N SER A 292 -8.81 -9.52 17.45
CA SER A 292 -7.78 -9.78 18.45
C SER A 292 -8.06 -8.99 19.74
N GLN A 293 -7.65 -9.53 20.89
CA GLN A 293 -7.63 -8.82 22.17
C GLN A 293 -6.39 -7.92 22.33
N ILE A 294 -5.45 -7.98 21.39
CA ILE A 294 -4.21 -7.21 21.41
C ILE A 294 -4.47 -5.86 20.73
N PRO A 295 -4.14 -4.72 21.37
CA PRO A 295 -4.22 -3.42 20.74
C PRO A 295 -3.33 -3.35 19.49
N VAL A 296 -3.90 -2.88 18.37
CA VAL A 296 -3.17 -2.65 17.12
C VAL A 296 -3.02 -1.14 16.94
N SER A 297 -1.79 -0.65 16.80
CA SER A 297 -1.50 0.77 16.55
C SER A 297 -0.06 0.96 16.10
N GLY A 298 0.25 2.10 15.51
CA GLY A 298 1.61 2.51 15.15
C GLY A 298 1.88 2.49 13.65
N GLU A 299 3.16 2.56 13.31
CA GLU A 299 3.63 2.61 11.93
C GLU A 299 4.21 1.27 11.49
N TYR A 300 3.82 0.82 10.31
CA TYR A 300 4.25 -0.41 9.66
C TYR A 300 4.89 -0.05 8.32
N ILE A 301 6.21 0.06 8.31
CA ILE A 301 6.97 0.41 7.13
C ILE A 301 7.44 -0.88 6.44
N LEU A 302 6.93 -1.10 5.24
CA LEU A 302 7.26 -2.25 4.41
C LEU A 302 8.60 -2.02 3.71
N GLY A 303 9.46 -3.04 3.68
CA GLY A 303 10.75 -2.96 3.02
C GLY A 303 10.64 -2.79 1.49
N SER A 304 11.68 -2.22 0.91
CA SER A 304 11.82 -2.03 -0.54
C SER A 304 13.05 -2.81 -1.05
N PRO A 305 12.99 -4.15 -1.06
CA PRO A 305 14.12 -4.97 -1.49
C PRO A 305 14.41 -4.79 -2.98
N LEU A 306 15.69 -4.95 -3.34
CA LEU A 306 16.13 -5.09 -4.72
C LEU A 306 15.60 -6.40 -5.30
N ILE A 307 14.94 -6.32 -6.42
CA ILE A 307 14.50 -7.46 -7.22
C ILE A 307 15.59 -7.77 -8.23
N THR A 308 16.21 -8.92 -8.06
CA THR A 308 17.26 -9.45 -8.94
C THR A 308 16.77 -10.71 -9.65
N ARG A 309 17.54 -11.21 -10.60
CA ARG A 309 17.20 -12.45 -11.30
C ARG A 309 17.00 -13.65 -10.36
N GLU A 310 17.71 -13.67 -9.23
CA GLU A 310 17.68 -14.76 -8.26
C GLU A 310 16.39 -14.80 -7.45
N ASN A 311 15.78 -13.62 -7.16
CA ASN A 311 14.61 -13.51 -6.29
C ASN A 311 13.35 -13.00 -6.99
N ALA A 312 13.42 -12.65 -8.27
CA ALA A 312 12.31 -12.06 -9.01
C ALA A 312 11.05 -12.97 -9.04
N ALA A 313 11.24 -14.28 -8.99
CA ALA A 313 10.12 -15.23 -8.96
C ALA A 313 9.24 -15.05 -7.69
N ASP A 314 9.79 -14.57 -6.58
CA ASP A 314 9.07 -14.33 -5.32
C ASP A 314 8.16 -13.10 -5.41
N TYR A 315 8.42 -12.20 -6.37
CA TYR A 315 7.71 -10.94 -6.57
C TYR A 315 6.89 -10.91 -7.88
N TYR A 316 6.81 -12.03 -8.59
CA TYR A 316 6.06 -12.12 -9.84
C TYR A 316 4.62 -12.57 -9.59
N PHE A 317 3.67 -11.65 -9.74
CA PHE A 317 2.23 -11.89 -9.58
C PHE A 317 1.52 -11.82 -10.92
N PRO A 318 1.41 -12.93 -11.67
CA PRO A 318 0.88 -12.94 -13.05
C PRO A 318 -0.57 -12.48 -13.15
N ASP A 319 -1.37 -12.69 -12.10
CA ASP A 319 -2.80 -12.31 -12.06
C ASP A 319 -3.02 -10.84 -11.69
N SER A 320 -2.01 -10.14 -11.19
CA SER A 320 -2.10 -8.71 -10.91
C SER A 320 -2.16 -7.89 -12.21
N PRO A 321 -2.95 -6.81 -12.29
CA PRO A 321 -2.89 -5.87 -13.41
C PRO A 321 -1.62 -5.02 -13.42
N PHE A 322 -0.92 -4.98 -12.27
CA PHE A 322 0.34 -4.26 -12.08
C PHE A 322 1.52 -5.22 -12.06
#